data_e349ba7cf7c75342378104d800a49c27
#
_entry.id   e349ba7cf7c75342378104d800a49c27
#
_cell.length_a   1.000
_cell.length_b   1.000
_cell.length_c   1.000
_cell.angle_alpha   90.00
_cell.angle_beta   90.00
_cell.angle_gamma   90.00
#
_symmetry.space_group_name_H-M   'P 1'
#
loop_
_entity.id
_entity.type
_entity.pdbx_description
1 polymer ?
#
loop_
_entity_poly.entity_id
_entity_poly.type
_entity_poly.pdbx_seq_one_letter_code
_entity_poly.pdbx_strand_id
1 'polypeptide(L)'
;NVNLYNENLSKIDGAIESLLKKIDDREISKEEYERIKLLKVQEYERYSKLNEEKIKCDEELKVLETKMNEQKELLSKRKELDHKISLLSDLDKLFKGKKFVEFVAAYQLKYVTIEASKRLKEITHGNFGIEVDENGRFIMRDYKNGGAERDASTLSGGETFLASLSLALALSAQIQLKGTAPLELFFLDEGFGTLDEDLLEVVMSSLERIHNDRLKVGIISHVESIKNRVPVKLVITPAECGVGGSKVRIERT
;
A
#
# COMPACT_ATOMS: atom_id res chain seq x y z
N ASN A 1 -34.98 -42.25 -101.37
CA ASN A 1 -35.59 -41.10 -100.62
C ASN A 1 -36.57 -41.50 -99.51
N VAL A 2 -37.34 -42.53 -99.60
CA VAL A 2 -38.32 -42.95 -98.63
C VAL A 2 -37.61 -43.52 -97.37
N ASN A 3 -36.55 -44.28 -97.48
CA ASN A 3 -35.81 -44.83 -96.34
C ASN A 3 -35.13 -43.72 -95.46
N LEU A 4 -34.56 -42.67 -96.09
CA LEU A 4 -33.96 -41.54 -95.39
C LEU A 4 -35.01 -40.70 -94.64
N TYR A 5 -36.20 -40.61 -95.27
CA TYR A 5 -37.32 -39.94 -94.64
C TYR A 5 -37.81 -40.66 -93.33
N ASN A 6 -37.99 -42.01 -93.44
CA ASN A 6 -38.36 -42.82 -92.32
C ASN A 6 -37.30 -42.86 -91.21
N GLU A 7 -36.04 -42.87 -91.55
CA GLU A 7 -34.92 -42.75 -90.56
C GLU A 7 -34.93 -41.43 -89.82
N ASN A 8 -35.17 -40.35 -90.56
CA ASN A 8 -35.29 -39.02 -89.92
C ASN A 8 -36.54 -38.90 -89.05
N LEU A 9 -37.65 -39.49 -89.48
CA LEU A 9 -38.90 -39.51 -88.68
C LEU A 9 -38.69 -40.31 -87.39
N SER A 10 -38.04 -41.44 -87.41
CA SER A 10 -37.70 -42.23 -86.17
C SER A 10 -36.76 -41.50 -85.22
N LYS A 11 -35.83 -40.72 -85.77
CA LYS A 11 -34.91 -39.85 -84.94
C LYS A 11 -35.68 -38.71 -84.28
N ILE A 12 -36.63 -38.12 -84.96
CA ILE A 12 -37.46 -37.05 -84.44
C ILE A 12 -38.40 -37.55 -83.33
N ASP A 13 -39.07 -38.74 -83.59
CA ASP A 13 -39.92 -39.34 -82.61
C ASP A 13 -39.18 -39.77 -81.33
N GLY A 14 -37.95 -40.31 -81.45
CA GLY A 14 -37.10 -40.62 -80.31
C GLY A 14 -36.67 -39.39 -79.54
N ALA A 15 -36.40 -38.27 -80.24
CA ALA A 15 -36.09 -36.98 -79.58
C ALA A 15 -37.29 -36.38 -78.82
N ILE A 16 -38.50 -36.52 -79.44
CA ILE A 16 -39.75 -36.08 -78.81
C ILE A 16 -40.04 -36.91 -77.56
N GLU A 17 -39.90 -38.26 -77.61
CA GLU A 17 -40.07 -39.13 -76.48
C GLU A 17 -39.07 -38.83 -75.33
N SER A 18 -37.84 -38.57 -75.68
CA SER A 18 -36.84 -38.13 -74.69
C SER A 18 -37.14 -36.75 -74.04
N LEU A 19 -37.68 -35.84 -74.83
CA LEU A 19 -38.08 -34.51 -74.29
C LEU A 19 -39.33 -34.63 -73.44
N LEU A 20 -40.30 -35.42 -73.81
CA LEU A 20 -41.51 -35.69 -73.04
C LEU A 20 -41.17 -36.36 -71.69
N LYS A 21 -40.26 -37.31 -71.64
CA LYS A 21 -39.75 -37.90 -70.37
C LYS A 21 -39.01 -36.83 -69.51
N LYS A 22 -38.31 -35.90 -70.08
CA LYS A 22 -37.66 -34.80 -69.32
C LYS A 22 -38.65 -33.81 -68.74
N ILE A 23 -39.79 -33.67 -69.37
CA ILE A 23 -40.84 -32.73 -68.93
C ILE A 23 -41.77 -33.44 -67.92
N ASP A 24 -41.58 -34.77 -67.69
CA ASP A 24 -42.40 -35.61 -66.74
C ASP A 24 -43.92 -35.57 -67.07
N ASP A 25 -44.26 -35.63 -68.34
CA ASP A 25 -45.58 -35.54 -68.92
C ASP A 25 -46.45 -34.35 -68.45
N ARG A 26 -45.81 -33.30 -67.98
CA ARG A 26 -46.49 -32.05 -67.54
C ARG A 26 -46.74 -31.18 -68.78
N GLU A 27 -47.92 -31.07 -69.22
CA GLU A 27 -48.33 -30.03 -70.17
C GLU A 27 -48.37 -28.70 -69.44
N ILE A 28 -47.31 -27.86 -69.60
CA ILE A 28 -47.28 -26.47 -69.12
C ILE A 28 -47.93 -25.62 -70.19
N SER A 29 -49.03 -24.94 -69.83
CA SER A 29 -49.67 -23.99 -70.76
C SER A 29 -48.70 -22.81 -71.01
N LYS A 30 -48.82 -22.26 -72.21
CA LYS A 30 -47.98 -21.09 -72.60
C LYS A 30 -48.14 -19.92 -71.59
N GLU A 31 -49.32 -19.77 -71.02
CA GLU A 31 -49.60 -18.74 -70.01
C GLU A 31 -48.89 -19.05 -68.71
N GLU A 32 -48.85 -20.27 -68.28
CA GLU A 32 -48.18 -20.72 -67.07
C GLU A 32 -46.67 -20.59 -67.18
N TYR A 33 -46.09 -20.88 -68.35
CA TYR A 33 -44.66 -20.63 -68.63
C TYR A 33 -44.28 -19.15 -68.53
N GLU A 34 -45.02 -18.25 -69.15
CA GLU A 34 -44.79 -16.82 -69.09
C GLU A 34 -44.96 -16.27 -67.64
N ARG A 35 -45.91 -16.82 -66.88
CA ARG A 35 -46.09 -16.50 -65.45
C ARG A 35 -44.88 -16.93 -64.61
N ILE A 36 -44.37 -18.13 -64.76
CA ILE A 36 -43.20 -18.63 -64.05
C ILE A 36 -41.97 -17.81 -64.45
N LYS A 37 -41.81 -17.47 -65.70
CA LYS A 37 -40.71 -16.65 -66.20
C LYS A 37 -40.74 -15.24 -65.56
N LEU A 38 -41.89 -14.63 -65.44
CA LEU A 38 -42.07 -13.34 -64.77
C LEU A 38 -41.74 -13.41 -63.32
N LEU A 39 -42.26 -14.44 -62.62
CA LEU A 39 -41.93 -14.69 -61.20
C LEU A 39 -40.43 -14.93 -60.97
N LYS A 40 -39.76 -15.63 -61.85
CA LYS A 40 -38.32 -15.85 -61.78
C LYS A 40 -37.56 -14.49 -61.88
N VAL A 41 -37.95 -13.61 -62.77
CA VAL A 41 -37.32 -12.29 -62.90
C VAL A 41 -37.57 -11.46 -61.61
N GLN A 42 -38.78 -11.43 -61.10
CA GLN A 42 -39.11 -10.72 -59.89
C GLN A 42 -38.34 -11.25 -58.67
N GLU A 43 -38.26 -12.54 -58.51
CA GLU A 43 -37.49 -13.14 -57.40
C GLU A 43 -35.98 -12.92 -57.55
N TYR A 44 -35.47 -12.91 -58.76
CA TYR A 44 -34.07 -12.58 -59.01
C TYR A 44 -33.75 -11.12 -58.70
N GLU A 45 -34.61 -10.18 -59.04
CA GLU A 45 -34.47 -8.75 -58.66
C GLU A 45 -34.55 -8.56 -57.17
N ARG A 46 -35.46 -9.28 -56.50
CA ARG A 46 -35.59 -9.28 -55.04
C ARG A 46 -34.35 -9.82 -54.36
N TYR A 47 -33.81 -10.94 -54.84
CA TYR A 47 -32.60 -11.56 -54.36
C TYR A 47 -31.40 -10.61 -54.52
N SER A 48 -31.27 -9.94 -55.67
CA SER A 48 -30.22 -8.98 -55.89
C SER A 48 -30.25 -7.83 -54.90
N LYS A 49 -31.41 -7.21 -54.67
CA LYS A 49 -31.57 -6.15 -53.68
C LYS A 49 -31.24 -6.60 -52.27
N LEU A 50 -31.73 -7.76 -51.86
CA LEU A 50 -31.41 -8.30 -50.52
C LEU A 50 -29.94 -8.60 -50.35
N ASN A 51 -29.30 -9.07 -51.40
CA ASN A 51 -27.86 -9.34 -51.37
C ASN A 51 -27.02 -8.05 -51.26
N GLU A 52 -27.43 -6.99 -51.97
CA GLU A 52 -26.81 -5.65 -51.79
C GLU A 52 -26.98 -5.10 -50.39
N GLU A 53 -28.18 -5.20 -49.83
CA GLU A 53 -28.44 -4.78 -48.44
C GLU A 53 -27.62 -5.59 -47.44
N LYS A 54 -27.51 -6.89 -47.65
CA LYS A 54 -26.68 -7.77 -46.82
C LYS A 54 -25.23 -7.33 -46.84
N ILE A 55 -24.66 -7.09 -48.04
CA ILE A 55 -23.28 -6.65 -48.18
C ILE A 55 -23.04 -5.35 -47.40
N LYS A 56 -23.94 -4.37 -47.52
CA LYS A 56 -23.87 -3.10 -46.77
C LYS A 56 -23.90 -3.31 -45.24
N CYS A 57 -24.83 -4.15 -44.77
CA CYS A 57 -24.90 -4.47 -43.35
C CYS A 57 -23.64 -5.19 -42.85
N ASP A 58 -23.07 -6.11 -43.62
CA ASP A 58 -21.82 -6.81 -43.28
C ASP A 58 -20.62 -5.83 -43.20
N GLU A 59 -20.57 -4.84 -44.11
CA GLU A 59 -19.54 -3.77 -44.05
C GLU A 59 -19.72 -2.85 -42.83
N GLU A 60 -20.94 -2.41 -42.56
CA GLU A 60 -21.26 -1.59 -41.37
C GLU A 60 -20.92 -2.33 -40.07
N LEU A 61 -21.23 -3.63 -40.01
CA LEU A 61 -20.94 -4.49 -38.87
C LEU A 61 -19.43 -4.58 -38.60
N LYS A 62 -18.61 -4.77 -39.63
CA LYS A 62 -17.15 -4.77 -39.51
C LYS A 62 -16.61 -3.44 -38.98
N VAL A 63 -17.14 -2.31 -39.46
CA VAL A 63 -16.75 -0.98 -39.00
C VAL A 63 -17.13 -0.79 -37.53
N LEU A 64 -18.32 -1.24 -37.12
CA LEU A 64 -18.75 -1.20 -35.74
C LEU A 64 -17.89 -2.05 -34.81
N GLU A 65 -17.54 -3.28 -35.23
CA GLU A 65 -16.65 -4.17 -34.48
C GLU A 65 -15.27 -3.54 -34.24
N THR A 66 -14.69 -2.93 -35.28
CA THR A 66 -13.40 -2.25 -35.13
C THR A 66 -13.48 -1.10 -34.14
N LYS A 67 -14.52 -0.23 -34.28
CA LYS A 67 -14.75 0.87 -33.34
C LYS A 67 -15.00 0.41 -31.90
N MET A 68 -15.72 -0.68 -31.71
CA MET A 68 -15.93 -1.27 -30.38
C MET A 68 -14.62 -1.76 -29.74
N ASN A 69 -13.74 -2.37 -30.54
CA ASN A 69 -12.44 -2.82 -30.05
C ASN A 69 -11.54 -1.63 -29.67
N GLU A 70 -11.48 -0.60 -30.52
CA GLU A 70 -10.79 0.65 -30.20
C GLU A 70 -11.34 1.30 -28.91
N GLN A 71 -12.67 1.34 -28.76
CA GLN A 71 -13.29 1.85 -27.55
C GLN A 71 -12.90 1.07 -26.30
N LYS A 72 -12.86 -0.27 -26.38
CA LYS A 72 -12.42 -1.11 -25.26
C LYS A 72 -10.98 -0.83 -24.84
N GLU A 73 -10.09 -0.69 -25.83
CA GLU A 73 -8.68 -0.33 -25.57
C GLU A 73 -8.55 1.03 -24.89
N LEU A 74 -9.27 2.03 -25.41
CA LEU A 74 -9.26 3.38 -24.85
C LEU A 74 -9.82 3.41 -23.43
N LEU A 75 -10.89 2.67 -23.15
CA LEU A 75 -11.44 2.53 -21.80
C LEU A 75 -10.48 1.86 -20.84
N SER A 76 -9.73 0.86 -21.30
CA SER A 76 -8.69 0.21 -20.49
C SER A 76 -7.54 1.19 -20.17
N LYS A 77 -7.03 1.90 -21.17
CA LYS A 77 -6.01 2.95 -20.97
C LYS A 77 -6.49 4.06 -20.06
N ARG A 78 -7.74 4.49 -20.20
CA ARG A 78 -8.33 5.49 -19.32
C ARG A 78 -8.33 5.04 -17.87
N LYS A 79 -8.75 3.81 -17.57
CA LYS A 79 -8.74 3.26 -16.20
C LYS A 79 -7.34 3.24 -15.61
N GLU A 80 -6.34 2.86 -16.38
CA GLU A 80 -4.93 2.86 -15.93
C GLU A 80 -4.44 4.28 -15.61
N LEU A 81 -4.76 5.24 -16.48
CA LEU A 81 -4.39 6.64 -16.29
C LEU A 81 -5.12 7.27 -15.10
N ASP A 82 -6.42 7.00 -14.93
CA ASP A 82 -7.19 7.49 -13.79
C ASP A 82 -6.61 6.96 -12.47
N HIS A 83 -6.18 5.69 -12.44
CA HIS A 83 -5.49 5.13 -11.27
C HIS A 83 -4.15 5.83 -10.99
N LYS A 84 -3.33 6.06 -12.02
CA LYS A 84 -2.05 6.80 -11.87
C LYS A 84 -2.28 8.24 -11.39
N ILE A 85 -3.30 8.92 -11.91
CA ILE A 85 -3.65 10.28 -11.48
C ILE A 85 -4.07 10.29 -10.01
N SER A 86 -4.85 9.30 -9.57
CA SER A 86 -5.24 9.18 -8.16
C SER A 86 -4.02 9.03 -7.26
N LEU A 87 -3.09 8.11 -7.59
CA LEU A 87 -1.85 7.93 -6.82
C LEU A 87 -0.99 9.19 -6.80
N LEU A 88 -0.84 9.88 -7.93
CA LEU A 88 -0.08 11.13 -8.00
C LEU A 88 -0.76 12.25 -7.20
N SER A 89 -2.09 12.32 -7.19
CA SER A 89 -2.84 13.28 -6.37
C SER A 89 -2.64 13.03 -4.88
N ASP A 90 -2.63 11.78 -4.44
CA ASP A 90 -2.39 11.45 -3.05
C ASP A 90 -0.94 11.74 -2.65
N LEU A 91 0.02 11.49 -3.54
CA LEU A 91 1.41 11.87 -3.33
C LEU A 91 1.59 13.40 -3.25
N ASP A 92 0.92 14.16 -4.15
CA ASP A 92 0.94 15.62 -4.11
C ASP A 92 0.38 16.19 -2.80
N LYS A 93 -0.71 15.58 -2.27
CA LYS A 93 -1.25 15.92 -0.96
C LYS A 93 -0.26 15.67 0.17
N LEU A 94 0.53 14.59 0.09
CA LEU A 94 1.58 14.28 1.07
C LEU A 94 2.71 15.30 1.03
N PHE A 95 3.12 15.78 -0.14
CA PHE A 95 4.18 16.78 -0.27
C PHE A 95 3.72 18.19 0.12
N LYS A 96 2.43 18.52 -0.06
CA LYS A 96 1.85 19.79 0.34
C LYS A 96 1.68 19.87 1.86
N GLY A 97 2.07 21.00 2.46
CA GLY A 97 1.77 21.29 3.87
C GLY A 97 2.59 20.52 4.90
N LYS A 98 3.83 20.10 4.57
CA LYS A 98 4.73 19.34 5.47
C LYS A 98 4.28 17.90 5.81
N LYS A 99 3.18 17.42 5.23
CA LYS A 99 2.64 16.06 5.52
C LYS A 99 3.63 14.94 5.22
N PHE A 100 4.51 15.11 4.25
CA PHE A 100 5.59 14.16 4.01
C PHE A 100 6.57 14.07 5.17
N VAL A 101 6.95 15.22 5.73
CA VAL A 101 7.84 15.28 6.90
C VAL A 101 7.16 14.67 8.12
N GLU A 102 5.87 14.95 8.33
CA GLU A 102 5.05 14.38 9.38
C GLU A 102 4.94 12.84 9.23
N PHE A 103 4.71 12.36 8.02
CA PHE A 103 4.68 10.92 7.71
C PHE A 103 6.01 10.23 8.04
N VAL A 104 7.14 10.80 7.58
CA VAL A 104 8.47 10.25 7.88
C VAL A 104 8.77 10.31 9.37
N ALA A 105 8.43 11.42 10.03
CA ALA A 105 8.63 11.61 11.46
C ALA A 105 7.79 10.60 12.27
N ALA A 106 6.51 10.41 11.93
CA ALA A 106 5.65 9.44 12.56
C ALA A 106 6.16 7.99 12.43
N TYR A 107 6.68 7.65 11.25
CA TYR A 107 7.30 6.34 11.02
C TYR A 107 8.55 6.15 11.90
N GLN A 108 9.44 7.15 11.97
CA GLN A 108 10.63 7.10 12.82
C GLN A 108 10.24 7.04 14.30
N LEU A 109 9.24 7.84 14.72
CA LEU A 109 8.73 7.83 16.08
C LEU A 109 8.21 6.46 16.48
N LYS A 110 7.43 5.83 15.62
CA LYS A 110 6.92 4.46 15.85
C LYS A 110 8.05 3.46 16.05
N TYR A 111 9.10 3.55 15.26
CA TYR A 111 10.26 2.66 15.39
C TYR A 111 11.02 2.88 16.71
N VAL A 112 11.26 4.14 17.08
CA VAL A 112 11.87 4.48 18.40
C VAL A 112 11.00 3.95 19.54
N THR A 113 9.68 4.12 19.42
CA THR A 113 8.73 3.71 20.46
C THR A 113 8.70 2.19 20.65
N ILE A 114 8.80 1.40 19.59
CA ILE A 114 8.89 -0.07 19.70
C ILE A 114 10.13 -0.48 20.53
N GLU A 115 11.27 0.14 20.27
CA GLU A 115 12.50 -0.13 21.01
C GLU A 115 12.44 0.39 22.45
N ALA A 116 11.84 1.58 22.65
CA ALA A 116 11.59 2.13 23.97
C ALA A 116 10.65 1.24 24.79
N SER A 117 9.59 0.71 24.16
CA SER A 117 8.64 -0.19 24.81
C SER A 117 9.29 -1.48 25.30
N LYS A 118 10.25 -2.05 24.56
CA LYS A 118 11.03 -3.20 25.01
C LYS A 118 11.82 -2.88 26.27
N ARG A 119 12.55 -1.76 26.26
CA ARG A 119 13.34 -1.30 27.42
C ARG A 119 12.47 -0.99 28.61
N LEU A 120 11.32 -0.34 28.40
CA LEU A 120 10.37 -0.04 29.47
C LEU A 120 9.82 -1.33 30.11
N LYS A 121 9.51 -2.34 29.29
CA LYS A 121 9.11 -3.66 29.80
C LYS A 121 10.21 -4.34 30.61
N GLU A 122 11.46 -4.26 30.18
CA GLU A 122 12.60 -4.80 30.92
C GLU A 122 12.77 -4.12 32.29
N ILE A 123 12.73 -2.77 32.32
CA ILE A 123 12.84 -1.95 33.53
C ILE A 123 11.67 -2.19 34.47
N THR A 124 10.47 -2.36 33.94
CA THR A 124 9.23 -2.49 34.76
C THR A 124 8.80 -3.95 34.98
N HIS A 125 9.67 -4.92 34.68
CA HIS A 125 9.37 -6.35 34.78
C HIS A 125 8.09 -6.76 34.02
N GLY A 126 7.88 -6.19 32.83
CA GLY A 126 6.73 -6.47 31.95
C GLY A 126 5.45 -5.70 32.29
N ASN A 127 5.49 -4.80 33.26
CA ASN A 127 4.27 -4.12 33.73
C ASN A 127 3.77 -3.01 32.79
N PHE A 128 4.69 -2.32 32.10
CA PHE A 128 4.35 -1.21 31.23
C PHE A 128 4.99 -1.33 29.85
N GLY A 129 4.29 -0.84 28.83
CA GLY A 129 4.79 -0.62 27.50
C GLY A 129 4.38 0.75 27.00
N ILE A 130 5.07 1.27 25.99
CA ILE A 130 4.76 2.54 25.35
C ILE A 130 4.48 2.30 23.88
N GLU A 131 3.44 2.95 23.36
CA GLU A 131 3.01 2.90 21.98
C GLU A 131 2.78 4.32 21.45
N VAL A 132 2.61 4.46 20.14
CA VAL A 132 2.24 5.73 19.50
C VAL A 132 0.96 5.51 18.70
N ASP A 133 -0.03 6.37 18.89
CA ASP A 133 -1.27 6.38 18.12
C ASP A 133 -1.05 6.90 16.68
N GLU A 134 -2.11 6.85 15.87
CA GLU A 134 -2.09 7.33 14.49
C GLU A 134 -1.81 8.83 14.37
N ASN A 135 -2.03 9.60 15.43
CA ASN A 135 -1.79 11.03 15.50
C ASN A 135 -0.40 11.40 16.05
N GLY A 136 0.45 10.40 16.36
CA GLY A 136 1.78 10.61 16.92
C GLY A 136 1.80 10.88 18.43
N ARG A 137 0.72 10.60 19.17
CA ARG A 137 0.65 10.76 20.62
C ARG A 137 1.10 9.47 21.30
N PHE A 138 1.84 9.63 22.41
CA PHE A 138 2.27 8.49 23.22
C PHE A 138 1.12 7.94 24.08
N ILE A 139 0.98 6.63 24.05
CA ILE A 139 0.02 5.86 24.84
C ILE A 139 0.81 4.89 25.70
N MET A 140 0.50 4.83 26.99
CA MET A 140 1.03 3.82 27.90
C MET A 140 0.13 2.59 27.89
N ARG A 141 0.74 1.42 27.75
CA ARG A 141 0.06 0.12 27.87
C ARG A 141 0.33 -0.45 29.25
N ASP A 142 -0.73 -0.56 30.09
CA ASP A 142 -0.66 -1.07 31.47
C ASP A 142 -1.00 -2.57 31.49
N TYR A 143 0.02 -3.40 31.50
CA TYR A 143 -0.15 -4.86 31.51
C TYR A 143 -0.58 -5.41 32.88
N LYS A 144 -0.41 -4.66 33.99
CA LYS A 144 -0.98 -5.02 35.29
C LYS A 144 -2.51 -4.98 35.25
N ASN A 145 -3.08 -4.11 34.41
CA ASN A 145 -4.52 -3.95 34.23
C ASN A 145 -4.99 -4.54 32.90
N GLY A 146 -4.49 -5.74 32.53
CA GLY A 146 -4.95 -6.45 31.34
C GLY A 146 -4.58 -5.79 29.99
N GLY A 147 -3.57 -4.92 29.97
CA GLY A 147 -3.14 -4.21 28.76
C GLY A 147 -3.98 -2.97 28.44
N ALA A 148 -4.63 -2.38 29.46
CA ALA A 148 -5.40 -1.16 29.28
C ALA A 148 -4.55 -0.01 28.74
N GLU A 149 -5.14 0.79 27.86
CA GLU A 149 -4.51 2.00 27.34
C GLU A 149 -4.70 3.17 28.31
N ARG A 150 -3.62 3.87 28.59
CA ARG A 150 -3.60 5.09 29.40
C ARG A 150 -2.93 6.20 28.64
N ASP A 151 -3.50 7.39 28.68
CA ASP A 151 -2.88 8.59 28.13
C ASP A 151 -1.61 8.92 28.92
N ALA A 152 -0.55 9.40 28.23
CA ALA A 152 0.72 9.77 28.85
C ALA A 152 0.56 10.85 29.95
N SER A 153 -0.46 11.71 29.85
CA SER A 153 -0.77 12.73 30.85
C SER A 153 -1.26 12.19 32.21
N THR A 154 -1.66 10.90 32.24
CA THR A 154 -2.18 10.24 33.48
C THR A 154 -1.09 9.49 34.24
N LEU A 155 0.17 9.55 33.79
CA LEU A 155 1.29 8.85 34.39
C LEU A 155 1.72 9.53 35.69
N SER A 156 2.12 8.73 36.70
CA SER A 156 2.83 9.22 37.85
C SER A 156 4.22 9.77 37.51
N GLY A 157 4.83 10.54 38.40
CA GLY A 157 6.17 11.07 38.20
C GLY A 157 7.21 9.98 37.88
N GLY A 158 7.17 8.87 38.61
CA GLY A 158 8.04 7.71 38.39
C GLY A 158 7.77 7.03 37.02
N GLU A 159 6.50 6.78 36.66
CA GLU A 159 6.12 6.22 35.36
C GLU A 159 6.56 7.12 34.19
N THR A 160 6.37 8.45 34.34
CA THR A 160 6.79 9.44 33.35
C THR A 160 8.32 9.41 33.17
N PHE A 161 9.07 9.35 34.28
CA PHE A 161 10.53 9.27 34.23
C PHE A 161 10.99 8.00 33.49
N LEU A 162 10.44 6.83 33.85
CA LEU A 162 10.80 5.56 33.22
C LEU A 162 10.44 5.52 31.72
N ALA A 163 9.29 6.05 31.34
CA ALA A 163 8.90 6.16 29.93
C ALA A 163 9.83 7.08 29.16
N SER A 164 10.14 8.26 29.71
CA SER A 164 11.04 9.25 29.11
C SER A 164 12.46 8.72 28.98
N LEU A 165 12.98 8.07 30.02
CA LEU A 165 14.28 7.41 30.01
C LEU A 165 14.34 6.35 28.91
N SER A 166 13.34 5.48 28.83
CA SER A 166 13.26 4.40 27.82
C SER A 166 13.27 4.95 26.39
N LEU A 167 12.54 6.06 26.15
CA LEU A 167 12.54 6.77 24.87
C LEU A 167 13.91 7.38 24.55
N ALA A 168 14.52 8.06 25.52
CA ALA A 168 15.83 8.69 25.35
C ALA A 168 16.90 7.65 25.04
N LEU A 169 16.89 6.52 25.73
CA LEU A 169 17.83 5.42 25.50
C LEU A 169 17.61 4.72 24.15
N ALA A 170 16.35 4.57 23.71
CA ALA A 170 16.03 4.02 22.40
C ALA A 170 16.49 4.95 21.28
N LEU A 171 16.27 6.26 21.44
CA LEU A 171 16.72 7.27 20.48
C LEU A 171 18.25 7.31 20.39
N SER A 172 18.94 7.28 21.54
CA SER A 172 20.40 7.23 21.63
C SER A 172 20.97 6.03 20.86
N ALA A 173 20.40 4.84 21.09
CA ALA A 173 20.83 3.62 20.39
C ALA A 173 20.60 3.74 18.86
N GLN A 174 19.52 4.36 18.41
CA GLN A 174 19.26 4.58 16.99
C GLN A 174 20.27 5.53 16.33
N ILE A 175 20.61 6.62 17.01
CA ILE A 175 21.63 7.57 16.53
C ILE A 175 22.97 6.87 16.36
N GLN A 176 23.34 6.02 17.29
CA GLN A 176 24.58 5.23 17.21
C GLN A 176 24.59 4.26 16.03
N LEU A 177 23.46 3.59 15.75
CA LEU A 177 23.35 2.62 14.64
C LEU A 177 23.42 3.31 13.25
N LYS A 178 22.93 4.52 13.10
CA LYS A 178 22.95 5.26 11.84
C LYS A 178 24.29 5.89 11.44
N GLY A 179 25.28 5.88 12.34
CA GLY A 179 26.69 6.04 12.02
C GLY A 179 27.21 7.41 11.57
N THR A 180 26.39 8.44 11.51
CA THR A 180 26.83 9.78 11.03
C THR A 180 27.46 10.66 12.11
N ALA A 181 27.11 10.45 13.38
CA ALA A 181 27.72 11.08 14.53
C ALA A 181 27.48 10.20 15.76
N PRO A 182 28.50 9.47 16.24
CA PRO A 182 28.35 8.65 17.43
C PRO A 182 28.01 9.55 18.63
N LEU A 183 26.97 9.17 19.38
CA LEU A 183 26.70 9.82 20.66
C LEU A 183 27.75 9.37 21.66
N GLU A 184 28.61 10.28 22.08
CA GLU A 184 29.71 9.99 22.98
C GLU A 184 29.38 10.29 24.45
N LEU A 185 28.38 11.15 24.68
CA LEU A 185 27.98 11.63 25.99
C LEU A 185 26.48 11.72 26.12
N PHE A 186 25.92 11.18 27.20
CA PHE A 186 24.51 11.20 27.54
C PHE A 186 24.33 11.68 28.98
N PHE A 187 23.59 12.76 29.20
CA PHE A 187 23.32 13.31 30.53
C PHE A 187 21.88 13.10 30.93
N LEU A 188 21.69 12.67 32.18
CA LEU A 188 20.42 12.61 32.87
C LEU A 188 20.42 13.62 34.00
N ASP A 189 19.46 14.56 33.97
CA ASP A 189 19.30 15.59 34.95
C ASP A 189 18.10 15.31 35.84
N GLU A 190 18.33 14.91 37.09
CA GLU A 190 17.33 14.61 38.10
C GLU A 190 16.34 13.48 37.72
N GLY A 191 15.19 13.38 38.40
CA GLY A 191 14.12 12.39 38.13
C GLY A 191 14.19 11.11 38.95
N PHE A 192 15.33 10.79 39.52
CA PHE A 192 15.55 9.56 40.29
C PHE A 192 14.89 9.58 41.68
N GLY A 193 14.64 10.76 42.23
CA GLY A 193 14.02 10.89 43.58
C GLY A 193 12.56 10.44 43.62
N THR A 194 11.92 10.17 42.51
CA THR A 194 10.54 9.66 42.42
C THR A 194 10.46 8.13 42.34
N LEU A 195 11.61 7.44 42.31
CA LEU A 195 11.72 6.00 42.23
C LEU A 195 11.92 5.38 43.60
N ASP A 196 11.34 4.20 43.80
CA ASP A 196 11.70 3.33 44.93
C ASP A 196 13.07 2.69 44.74
N GLU A 197 13.61 2.06 45.78
CA GLU A 197 14.97 1.50 45.71
C GLU A 197 15.09 0.39 44.70
N ASP A 198 14.08 -0.47 44.54
CA ASP A 198 14.08 -1.60 43.60
C ASP A 198 14.12 -1.10 42.13
N LEU A 199 13.27 -0.12 41.80
CA LEU A 199 13.26 0.52 40.49
C LEU A 199 14.55 1.29 40.21
N LEU A 200 15.09 1.97 41.21
CA LEU A 200 16.35 2.69 41.09
C LEU A 200 17.50 1.74 40.73
N GLU A 201 17.56 0.56 41.38
CA GLU A 201 18.56 -0.46 41.07
C GLU A 201 18.47 -0.98 39.65
N VAL A 202 17.25 -1.26 39.16
CA VAL A 202 17.02 -1.72 37.78
C VAL A 202 17.42 -0.65 36.78
N VAL A 203 17.08 0.62 37.02
CA VAL A 203 17.44 1.75 36.16
C VAL A 203 18.96 1.91 36.10
N MET A 204 19.64 1.90 37.26
CA MET A 204 21.10 2.03 37.33
C MET A 204 21.80 0.88 36.60
N SER A 205 21.34 -0.36 36.78
CA SER A 205 21.86 -1.51 36.04
C SER A 205 21.64 -1.38 34.52
N SER A 206 20.54 -0.80 34.09
CA SER A 206 20.26 -0.52 32.67
C SER A 206 21.20 0.55 32.11
N LEU A 207 21.50 1.60 32.88
CA LEU A 207 22.43 2.66 32.49
C LEU A 207 23.87 2.14 32.43
N GLU A 208 24.29 1.29 33.36
CA GLU A 208 25.60 0.64 33.36
C GLU A 208 25.81 -0.22 32.12
N ARG A 209 24.78 -0.94 31.64
CA ARG A 209 24.87 -1.74 30.39
C ARG A 209 25.06 -0.90 29.15
N ILE A 210 24.58 0.34 29.14
CA ILE A 210 24.67 1.25 28.01
C ILE A 210 26.01 1.97 28.02
N HIS A 211 26.54 2.23 29.23
CA HIS A 211 27.86 2.79 29.39
C HIS A 211 28.92 1.84 28.78
N ASN A 212 29.71 2.34 27.84
CA ASN A 212 30.77 1.60 27.18
C ASN A 212 31.93 2.54 26.81
N ASP A 213 32.94 2.04 26.13
CA ASP A 213 34.09 2.84 25.74
C ASP A 213 33.75 4.03 24.84
N ARG A 214 32.63 3.96 24.12
CA ARG A 214 32.18 5.01 23.19
C ARG A 214 31.17 5.96 23.79
N LEU A 215 30.27 5.47 24.69
CA LEU A 215 29.22 6.28 25.32
C LEU A 215 29.50 6.44 26.81
N LYS A 216 29.70 7.67 27.23
CA LYS A 216 29.79 8.05 28.64
C LYS A 216 28.42 8.56 29.13
N VAL A 217 28.00 8.08 30.29
CA VAL A 217 26.75 8.48 30.93
C VAL A 217 27.07 9.36 32.12
N GLY A 218 26.53 10.57 32.11
CA GLY A 218 26.57 11.50 33.24
C GLY A 218 25.23 11.58 33.93
N ILE A 219 25.21 11.59 35.25
CA ILE A 219 24.00 11.67 36.06
C ILE A 219 24.14 12.88 36.99
N ILE A 220 23.14 13.76 36.98
CA ILE A 220 22.98 14.84 37.96
C ILE A 220 21.90 14.41 38.93
N SER A 221 22.24 14.23 40.19
CA SER A 221 21.28 13.78 41.21
C SER A 221 21.73 14.16 42.63
N HIS A 222 20.75 14.33 43.49
CA HIS A 222 20.96 14.51 44.92
C HIS A 222 20.73 13.21 45.73
N VAL A 223 20.38 12.12 45.07
CA VAL A 223 20.07 10.82 45.70
C VAL A 223 21.34 10.13 46.18
N GLU A 224 21.44 9.84 47.49
CA GLU A 224 22.62 9.27 48.10
C GLU A 224 23.00 7.86 47.59
N SER A 225 22.02 7.01 47.32
CA SER A 225 22.26 5.66 46.78
C SER A 225 22.96 5.71 45.38
N ILE A 226 22.66 6.69 44.55
CA ILE A 226 23.33 6.89 43.26
C ILE A 226 24.78 7.35 43.51
N LYS A 227 25.01 8.27 44.47
CA LYS A 227 26.36 8.73 44.78
C LYS A 227 27.30 7.59 45.17
N ASN A 228 26.80 6.62 45.91
CA ASN A 228 27.60 5.47 46.35
C ASN A 228 27.88 4.43 45.28
N ARG A 229 27.15 4.47 44.17
CA ARG A 229 27.26 3.49 43.08
C ARG A 229 28.17 3.95 41.93
N VAL A 230 28.34 5.28 41.74
CA VAL A 230 29.12 5.81 40.63
C VAL A 230 30.60 5.90 40.99
N PRO A 231 31.52 5.46 40.07
CA PRO A 231 32.97 5.45 40.38
C PRO A 231 33.63 6.81 40.37
N VAL A 232 33.09 7.79 39.65
CA VAL A 232 33.63 9.16 39.54
C VAL A 232 32.52 10.17 39.79
N LYS A 233 32.77 11.13 40.68
CA LYS A 233 31.79 12.14 41.09
C LYS A 233 32.39 13.53 40.97
N LEU A 234 31.56 14.47 40.47
CA LEU A 234 31.81 15.93 40.60
C LEU A 234 30.97 16.44 41.77
N VAL A 235 31.61 16.72 42.86
CA VAL A 235 30.93 17.29 44.05
C VAL A 235 30.98 18.82 43.99
N ILE A 236 29.78 19.41 43.95
CA ILE A 236 29.63 20.88 43.91
C ILE A 236 29.27 21.37 45.32
N THR A 237 30.09 22.21 45.91
CA THR A 237 29.79 22.87 47.17
C THR A 237 29.32 24.30 46.86
N PRO A 238 28.09 24.69 47.32
CA PRO A 238 27.58 26.03 47.07
C PRO A 238 28.48 27.11 47.71
N ALA A 239 28.39 28.34 47.19
CA ALA A 239 29.07 29.48 47.75
C ALA A 239 28.55 29.81 49.15
N GLU A 240 29.45 30.07 50.10
CA GLU A 240 29.10 30.63 51.40
C GLU A 240 29.09 32.17 51.32
N CYS A 241 28.11 32.79 51.95
CA CYS A 241 28.00 34.25 51.92
C CYS A 241 29.30 34.94 52.41
N GLY A 242 29.95 35.70 51.52
CA GLY A 242 31.17 36.46 51.86
C GLY A 242 32.48 35.72 51.67
N VAL A 243 32.49 34.44 51.27
CA VAL A 243 33.73 33.60 51.17
C VAL A 243 34.04 33.10 49.76
N GLY A 244 33.53 33.73 48.71
CA GLY A 244 33.84 33.38 47.32
C GLY A 244 32.76 32.61 46.61
N GLY A 245 33.04 32.06 45.39
CA GLY A 245 32.08 31.33 44.56
C GLY A 245 31.97 29.83 44.92
N SER A 246 31.09 29.10 44.25
CA SER A 246 30.93 27.65 44.38
C SER A 246 32.22 26.91 44.06
N LYS A 247 32.51 25.84 44.80
CA LYS A 247 33.71 25.01 44.62
C LYS A 247 33.30 23.66 44.00
N VAL A 248 34.15 23.16 43.09
CA VAL A 248 33.98 21.86 42.45
C VAL A 248 35.18 21.00 42.79
N ARG A 249 34.93 19.75 43.20
CA ARG A 249 35.96 18.73 43.40
C ARG A 249 35.59 17.42 42.73
N ILE A 250 36.60 16.70 42.29
CA ILE A 250 36.45 15.36 41.73
C ILE A 250 36.73 14.34 42.84
N GLU A 251 35.77 13.44 43.07
CA GLU A 251 35.98 12.29 43.94
C GLU A 251 35.98 11.02 43.10
N ARG A 252 36.89 10.10 43.42
CA ARG A 252 36.94 8.75 42.81
C ARG A 252 36.82 7.72 43.93
N THR A 253 35.89 6.77 43.72
CA THR A 253 35.65 5.68 44.69
C THR A 253 36.49 4.51 44.33
#